data_6e2c717ce562a57df8ef447d844d04a3
#
_entry.id   6e2c717ce562a57df8ef447d844d04a3
#
_cell.length_a   1.000
_cell.length_b   1.000
_cell.length_c   1.000
_cell.angle_alpha   90.00
_cell.angle_beta   90.00
_cell.angle_gamma   90.00
#
_symmetry.space_group_name_H-M   'P 1'
#
loop_
_entity.id
_entity.type
_entity.pdbx_description
1 polymer ?
#
loop_
_entity_poly.entity_id
_entity_poly.type
_entity_poly.pdbx_seq_one_letter_code
_entity_poly.pdbx_strand_id
1 'polypeptide(L)'
;MYKTIFTLFAFCFAPLSFAQSCENNANALVARYTVDTHNARGEQQKLLELWRNEGVVAHRYPQTQITEAWELVNASLIKPTRYFDAHARAIEYQPGEKVHGKSETNWSFRNQLFSDELIATMTETSRTGSGCNTLITFEREDNGTRLTLIWQPALKLATSFTAESTHQSVHWTLTNTEFDKQQIEQFFAERYAYQSTDFADIGDDHTDPFLTRMVHQGFIEKAASGYYNSDGDALQGGHQH
;
A
#
# COMPACT_ATOMS: atom_id res chain seq x y z
N MET A 1 48.81 38.57 -51.16
CA MET A 1 48.38 37.21 -50.95
C MET A 1 47.73 37.17 -49.54
N TYR A 2 46.40 37.30 -49.44
CA TYR A 2 45.65 37.19 -48.17
C TYR A 2 45.05 35.77 -48.06
N LYS A 3 45.47 35.02 -47.04
CA LYS A 3 44.91 33.71 -46.74
C LYS A 3 43.71 33.91 -45.79
N THR A 4 42.51 33.69 -46.29
CA THR A 4 41.26 33.68 -45.49
C THR A 4 41.15 32.31 -44.76
N ILE A 5 41.17 32.32 -43.41
CA ILE A 5 40.95 31.13 -42.60
C ILE A 5 39.45 31.08 -42.37
N PHE A 6 38.76 30.01 -42.85
CA PHE A 6 37.38 29.71 -42.63
C PHE A 6 37.27 28.81 -41.36
N THR A 7 36.83 29.39 -40.26
CA THR A 7 36.61 28.63 -39.00
C THR A 7 35.23 28.02 -39.07
N LEU A 8 35.18 26.69 -39.15
CA LEU A 8 33.94 25.91 -39.16
C LEU A 8 33.44 25.75 -37.70
N PHE A 9 32.34 26.40 -37.33
CA PHE A 9 31.69 26.26 -36.04
C PHE A 9 30.75 25.03 -36.10
N ALA A 10 31.14 23.93 -35.47
CA ALA A 10 30.31 22.76 -35.33
C ALA A 10 29.28 22.99 -34.19
N PHE A 11 28.03 23.19 -34.54
CA PHE A 11 26.93 23.26 -33.60
C PHE A 11 26.60 21.84 -33.12
N CYS A 12 26.99 21.48 -31.88
CA CYS A 12 26.52 20.28 -31.21
C CYS A 12 25.06 20.47 -30.77
N PHE A 13 24.13 19.90 -31.53
CA PHE A 13 22.76 19.72 -31.06
C PHE A 13 22.73 18.57 -30.03
N ALA A 14 22.67 18.89 -28.75
CA ALA A 14 22.29 17.90 -27.72
C ALA A 14 20.80 17.57 -27.86
N PRO A 15 20.43 16.29 -27.96
CA PRO A 15 19.00 15.93 -27.96
C PRO A 15 18.41 16.30 -26.58
N LEU A 16 17.40 17.17 -26.58
CA LEU A 16 16.54 17.41 -25.41
C LEU A 16 15.73 16.15 -25.17
N SER A 17 16.19 15.33 -24.23
CA SER A 17 15.37 14.21 -23.73
C SER A 17 14.19 14.80 -22.94
N PHE A 18 13.03 14.88 -23.57
CA PHE A 18 11.78 15.15 -22.86
C PHE A 18 11.50 13.95 -21.95
N ALA A 19 11.50 14.16 -20.65
CA ALA A 19 10.98 13.19 -19.70
C ALA A 19 9.49 13.01 -20.03
N GLN A 20 9.11 11.84 -20.52
CA GLN A 20 7.73 11.50 -20.81
C GLN A 20 6.96 11.42 -19.47
N SER A 21 6.10 12.40 -19.21
CA SER A 21 5.18 12.34 -18.07
C SER A 21 4.19 11.21 -18.30
N CYS A 22 4.01 10.35 -17.29
CA CYS A 22 2.98 9.32 -17.36
C CYS A 22 1.59 9.97 -17.25
N GLU A 23 0.68 9.56 -18.12
CA GLU A 23 -0.71 10.06 -18.12
C GLU A 23 -1.43 9.74 -16.80
N ASN A 24 -1.12 8.58 -16.23
CA ASN A 24 -1.77 8.07 -15.03
C ASN A 24 -1.11 8.63 -13.76
N ASN A 25 -1.96 9.17 -12.87
CA ASN A 25 -1.50 9.73 -11.60
C ASN A 25 -1.28 8.62 -10.56
N ALA A 26 -0.03 8.38 -10.18
CA ALA A 26 0.32 7.41 -9.15
C ALA A 26 -0.24 7.76 -7.76
N ASN A 27 -0.59 9.03 -7.50
CA ASN A 27 -1.11 9.50 -6.21
C ASN A 27 -2.64 9.50 -6.14
N ALA A 28 -3.33 9.19 -7.26
CA ALA A 28 -4.79 9.09 -7.32
C ALA A 28 -5.18 7.88 -8.17
N LEU A 29 -5.39 6.74 -7.54
CA LEU A 29 -5.72 5.48 -8.20
C LEU A 29 -6.41 4.50 -7.25
N VAL A 30 -7.04 3.50 -7.86
CA VAL A 30 -7.46 2.26 -7.17
C VAL A 30 -6.71 1.09 -7.77
N ALA A 31 -6.09 0.26 -6.94
CA ALA A 31 -5.47 -1.00 -7.36
C ALA A 31 -6.12 -2.16 -6.60
N ARG A 32 -6.60 -3.18 -7.35
CA ARG A 32 -7.26 -4.35 -6.76
C ARG A 32 -6.37 -5.56 -6.88
N TYR A 33 -6.26 -6.29 -5.77
CA TYR A 33 -5.42 -7.48 -5.66
C TYR A 33 -6.24 -8.69 -5.24
N THR A 34 -5.88 -9.85 -5.79
CA THR A 34 -6.13 -11.15 -5.17
C THR A 34 -4.89 -11.56 -4.40
N VAL A 35 -5.10 -12.13 -3.22
CA VAL A 35 -4.04 -12.67 -2.37
C VAL A 35 -4.38 -14.13 -2.08
N ASP A 36 -3.65 -15.01 -2.73
CA ASP A 36 -3.79 -16.46 -2.58
C ASP A 36 -2.75 -16.96 -1.58
N THR A 37 -3.20 -17.67 -0.56
CA THR A 37 -2.33 -18.26 0.46
C THR A 37 -2.54 -19.76 0.47
N HIS A 38 -1.46 -20.51 0.39
CA HIS A 38 -1.45 -21.96 0.54
C HIS A 38 -0.57 -22.35 1.74
N ASN A 39 -1.11 -23.16 2.64
CA ASN A 39 -0.41 -23.68 3.80
C ASN A 39 -1.00 -25.02 4.25
N ALA A 40 -0.52 -25.60 5.35
CA ALA A 40 -1.01 -26.88 5.88
C ALA A 40 -2.51 -26.91 6.24
N ARG A 41 -3.17 -25.75 6.35
CA ARG A 41 -4.62 -25.63 6.62
C ARG A 41 -5.46 -25.58 5.35
N GLY A 42 -4.81 -25.49 4.17
CA GLY A 42 -5.46 -25.42 2.86
C GLY A 42 -5.17 -24.12 2.12
N GLU A 43 -6.03 -23.85 1.14
CA GLU A 43 -5.95 -22.67 0.28
C GLU A 43 -6.95 -21.61 0.75
N GLN A 44 -6.55 -20.36 0.73
CA GLN A 44 -7.40 -19.21 1.00
C GLN A 44 -7.12 -18.13 -0.03
N GLN A 45 -8.19 -17.51 -0.55
CA GLN A 45 -8.11 -16.33 -1.38
C GLN A 45 -8.74 -15.15 -0.66
N LYS A 46 -8.05 -14.02 -0.66
CA LYS A 46 -8.52 -12.75 -0.11
C LYS A 46 -8.44 -11.66 -1.17
N LEU A 47 -9.29 -10.67 -1.01
CA LEU A 47 -9.29 -9.47 -1.84
C LEU A 47 -8.74 -8.31 -1.03
N LEU A 48 -7.90 -7.50 -1.68
CA LEU A 48 -7.38 -6.25 -1.14
C LEU A 48 -7.52 -5.17 -2.19
N GLU A 49 -8.03 -4.02 -1.78
CA GLU A 49 -8.06 -2.81 -2.61
C GLU A 49 -7.19 -1.74 -1.97
N LEU A 50 -6.24 -1.24 -2.75
CA LEU A 50 -5.44 -0.07 -2.41
C LEU A 50 -6.08 1.15 -3.07
N TRP A 51 -6.47 2.14 -2.27
CA TRP A 51 -7.03 3.41 -2.70
C TRP A 51 -6.07 4.53 -2.34
N ARG A 52 -5.75 5.40 -3.29
CA ARG A 52 -4.92 6.60 -3.08
C ARG A 52 -5.65 7.85 -3.51
N ASN A 53 -5.54 8.91 -2.70
CA ASN A 53 -6.04 10.24 -3.02
C ASN A 53 -5.15 11.31 -2.36
N GLU A 54 -4.09 11.74 -3.05
CA GLU A 54 -3.23 12.89 -2.72
C GLU A 54 -2.89 13.06 -1.22
N GLY A 55 -2.15 12.11 -0.64
CA GLY A 55 -1.73 12.17 0.78
C GLY A 55 -2.64 11.40 1.73
N VAL A 56 -3.71 10.78 1.20
CA VAL A 56 -4.51 9.80 1.91
C VAL A 56 -4.43 8.47 1.17
N VAL A 57 -4.27 7.39 1.91
CA VAL A 57 -4.28 6.04 1.38
C VAL A 57 -5.21 5.17 2.21
N ALA A 58 -5.90 4.23 1.57
CA ALA A 58 -6.72 3.25 2.27
C ALA A 58 -6.51 1.85 1.70
N HIS A 59 -6.50 0.87 2.61
CA HIS A 59 -6.55 -0.56 2.32
C HIS A 59 -7.94 -1.07 2.70
N ARG A 60 -8.72 -1.45 1.70
CA ARG A 60 -10.03 -2.03 1.91
C ARG A 60 -9.96 -3.55 1.79
N TYR A 61 -10.58 -4.23 2.74
CA TYR A 61 -10.72 -5.68 2.79
C TYR A 61 -12.19 -6.06 2.56
N PRO A 62 -12.61 -6.33 1.31
CA PRO A 62 -14.03 -6.51 0.97
C PRO A 62 -14.72 -7.62 1.78
N GLN A 63 -14.03 -8.72 2.07
CA GLN A 63 -14.63 -9.86 2.79
C GLN A 63 -14.97 -9.54 4.26
N THR A 64 -14.19 -8.69 4.91
CA THR A 64 -14.42 -8.27 6.29
C THR A 64 -15.18 -6.97 6.40
N GLN A 65 -15.37 -6.26 5.28
CA GLN A 65 -15.96 -4.92 5.22
C GLN A 65 -15.25 -3.93 6.17
N ILE A 66 -13.92 -4.08 6.26
CA ILE A 66 -13.04 -3.16 7.00
C ILE A 66 -12.22 -2.37 5.97
N THR A 67 -12.11 -1.07 6.22
CA THR A 67 -11.20 -0.17 5.50
C THR A 67 -10.27 0.47 6.52
N GLU A 68 -8.97 0.32 6.32
CA GLU A 68 -7.94 1.02 7.09
C GLU A 68 -7.40 2.16 6.23
N ALA A 69 -7.39 3.37 6.77
CA ALA A 69 -6.86 4.54 6.07
C ALA A 69 -5.75 5.22 6.86
N TRP A 70 -4.86 5.87 6.14
CA TRP A 70 -3.76 6.65 6.69
C TRP A 70 -3.66 7.98 5.95
N GLU A 71 -3.57 9.05 6.71
CA GLU A 71 -3.35 10.40 6.20
C GLU A 71 -1.95 10.88 6.62
N LEU A 72 -1.21 11.43 5.67
CA LEU A 72 0.10 12.02 5.94
C LEU A 72 -0.07 13.49 6.36
N VAL A 73 0.00 13.73 7.66
CA VAL A 73 -0.16 15.07 8.26
C VAL A 73 1.21 15.77 8.33
N ASN A 74 1.27 17.00 7.81
CA ASN A 74 2.49 17.83 7.82
C ASN A 74 3.74 17.11 7.26
N ALA A 75 3.55 16.20 6.30
CA ALA A 75 4.59 15.40 5.65
C ALA A 75 5.45 14.54 6.60
N SER A 76 5.04 14.33 7.85
CA SER A 76 5.85 13.61 8.84
C SER A 76 5.08 12.72 9.80
N LEU A 77 3.84 13.06 10.09
CA LEU A 77 3.00 12.28 11.01
C LEU A 77 1.93 11.53 10.22
N ILE A 78 1.69 10.29 10.59
CA ILE A 78 0.65 9.47 10.01
C ILE A 78 -0.53 9.45 10.98
N LYS A 79 -1.73 9.80 10.48
CA LYS A 79 -3.00 9.66 11.18
C LYS A 79 -3.71 8.42 10.68
N PRO A 80 -3.79 7.32 11.45
CA PRO A 80 -4.59 6.17 11.10
C PRO A 80 -6.08 6.44 11.33
N THR A 81 -6.94 5.78 10.55
CA THR A 81 -8.39 5.69 10.78
C THR A 81 -8.86 4.31 10.35
N ARG A 82 -9.67 3.65 11.16
CA ARG A 82 -10.28 2.37 10.80
C ARG A 82 -11.77 2.54 10.61
N TYR A 83 -12.25 2.18 9.43
CA TYR A 83 -13.65 2.20 9.04
C TYR A 83 -14.24 0.79 9.07
N PHE A 84 -15.42 0.67 9.66
CA PHE A 84 -16.25 -0.54 9.66
C PHE A 84 -17.41 -0.29 8.70
N ASP A 85 -17.18 -0.60 7.43
CA ASP A 85 -18.08 -0.25 6.33
C ASP A 85 -19.50 -0.82 6.52
N ALA A 86 -19.63 -2.04 7.10
CA ALA A 86 -20.93 -2.66 7.40
C ALA A 86 -21.77 -1.88 8.43
N HIS A 87 -21.14 -1.01 9.20
CA HIS A 87 -21.78 -0.32 10.32
C HIS A 87 -21.80 1.20 10.15
N ALA A 88 -21.18 1.72 9.07
CA ALA A 88 -20.93 3.15 8.85
C ALA A 88 -20.30 3.82 10.09
N ARG A 89 -19.30 3.16 10.70
CA ARG A 89 -18.59 3.59 11.91
C ARG A 89 -17.10 3.73 11.62
N ALA A 90 -16.47 4.68 12.32
CA ALA A 90 -15.03 4.90 12.25
C ALA A 90 -14.40 4.99 13.64
N ILE A 91 -13.17 4.49 13.75
CA ILE A 91 -12.29 4.72 14.90
C ILE A 91 -11.13 5.56 14.39
N GLU A 92 -10.99 6.75 14.95
CA GLU A 92 -9.94 7.69 14.59
C GLU A 92 -8.83 7.66 15.63
N TYR A 93 -7.60 7.72 15.16
CA TYR A 93 -6.40 7.84 15.97
C TYR A 93 -5.80 9.22 15.79
N GLN A 94 -5.13 9.74 16.82
CA GLN A 94 -4.42 11.01 16.68
C GLN A 94 -3.16 10.84 15.81
N PRO A 95 -2.72 11.87 15.07
CA PRO A 95 -1.48 11.81 14.30
C PRO A 95 -0.28 11.42 15.18
N GLY A 96 0.40 10.33 14.81
CA GLY A 96 1.53 9.78 15.56
C GLY A 96 1.17 9.08 16.87
N GLU A 97 -0.11 8.81 17.10
CA GLU A 97 -0.57 8.09 18.29
C GLU A 97 0.07 6.69 18.39
N LYS A 98 0.35 6.28 19.62
CA LYS A 98 0.89 4.94 19.88
C LYS A 98 -0.24 3.95 20.10
N VAL A 99 -0.37 3.00 19.20
CA VAL A 99 -1.25 1.84 19.35
C VAL A 99 -0.40 0.65 19.79
N HIS A 100 -0.69 0.08 20.96
CA HIS A 100 0.14 -0.98 21.58
C HIS A 100 1.63 -0.62 21.69
N GLY A 101 1.91 0.65 21.99
CA GLY A 101 3.28 1.16 22.18
C GLY A 101 4.05 1.47 20.90
N LYS A 102 3.45 1.27 19.72
CA LYS A 102 4.06 1.55 18.41
C LYS A 102 3.28 2.63 17.68
N SER A 103 3.99 3.62 17.15
CA SER A 103 3.43 4.60 16.22
C SER A 103 3.63 4.11 14.79
N GLU A 104 2.66 4.39 13.91
CA GLU A 104 2.83 4.18 12.48
C GLU A 104 3.78 5.24 11.92
N THR A 105 4.86 4.82 11.30
CA THR A 105 5.89 5.70 10.74
C THR A 105 6.26 5.39 9.31
N ASN A 106 5.83 4.23 8.78
CA ASN A 106 6.21 3.79 7.45
C ASN A 106 5.17 4.17 6.41
N TRP A 107 5.25 5.42 5.92
CA TRP A 107 4.35 5.89 4.88
C TRP A 107 4.48 5.11 3.57
N SER A 108 5.72 4.75 3.17
CA SER A 108 5.91 4.03 1.91
C SER A 108 5.19 2.68 1.92
N PHE A 109 5.25 1.95 3.03
CA PHE A 109 4.49 0.70 3.18
C PHE A 109 2.98 0.91 3.02
N ARG A 110 2.42 1.91 3.70
CA ARG A 110 0.97 2.18 3.62
C ARG A 110 0.57 2.63 2.21
N ASN A 111 1.38 3.49 1.60
CA ASN A 111 1.08 4.05 0.29
C ASN A 111 1.21 3.04 -0.86
N GLN A 112 2.07 2.02 -0.75
CA GLN A 112 2.43 1.15 -1.89
C GLN A 112 2.44 -0.36 -1.58
N LEU A 113 2.04 -0.77 -0.35
CA LEU A 113 1.97 -2.15 0.15
C LEU A 113 3.33 -2.83 0.37
N PHE A 114 4.38 -2.34 -0.23
CA PHE A 114 5.76 -2.81 -0.09
C PHE A 114 6.63 -1.60 0.24
N SER A 115 7.30 -1.62 1.39
CA SER A 115 8.08 -0.45 1.82
C SER A 115 9.30 -0.21 0.94
N ASP A 116 9.73 1.05 0.86
CA ASP A 116 10.96 1.40 0.14
C ASP A 116 12.17 0.68 0.75
N GLU A 117 12.18 0.48 2.08
CA GLU A 117 13.21 -0.25 2.78
C GLU A 117 13.24 -1.72 2.37
N LEU A 118 12.07 -2.37 2.28
CA LEU A 118 11.99 -3.76 1.81
C LEU A 118 12.52 -3.88 0.38
N ILE A 119 12.03 -3.03 -0.53
CA ILE A 119 12.47 -3.05 -1.94
C ILE A 119 13.98 -2.82 -2.05
N ALA A 120 14.55 -1.92 -1.24
CA ALA A 120 15.99 -1.64 -1.23
C ALA A 120 16.85 -2.83 -0.76
N THR A 121 16.28 -3.80 -0.03
CA THR A 121 16.98 -5.03 0.37
C THR A 121 16.92 -6.14 -0.67
N MET A 122 16.10 -5.98 -1.71
CA MET A 122 15.94 -6.96 -2.79
C MET A 122 16.92 -6.70 -3.93
N THR A 123 17.25 -7.73 -4.68
CA THR A 123 18.13 -7.63 -5.86
C THR A 123 17.30 -7.53 -7.13
N GLU A 124 17.56 -6.52 -7.96
CA GLU A 124 16.99 -6.44 -9.30
C GLU A 124 17.56 -7.57 -10.17
N THR A 125 16.69 -8.46 -10.68
CA THR A 125 17.07 -9.60 -11.51
C THR A 125 16.69 -9.40 -12.98
N SER A 126 15.64 -8.61 -13.26
CA SER A 126 15.27 -8.27 -14.63
C SER A 126 14.55 -6.93 -14.72
N ARG A 127 14.55 -6.34 -15.92
CA ARG A 127 13.83 -5.13 -16.25
C ARG A 127 13.24 -5.28 -17.66
N THR A 128 11.95 -5.03 -17.80
CA THR A 128 11.21 -5.13 -19.06
C THR A 128 10.37 -3.87 -19.31
N GLY A 129 9.90 -3.68 -20.53
CA GLY A 129 9.13 -2.50 -20.90
C GLY A 129 9.98 -1.22 -21.01
N SER A 130 9.34 -0.07 -21.14
CA SER A 130 10.01 1.23 -21.22
C SER A 130 9.07 2.34 -20.71
N GLY A 131 9.67 3.45 -20.23
CA GLY A 131 8.93 4.60 -19.72
C GLY A 131 7.95 4.21 -18.62
N CYS A 132 6.69 4.59 -18.77
CA CYS A 132 5.63 4.33 -17.79
C CYS A 132 5.23 2.85 -17.66
N ASN A 133 5.58 2.02 -18.64
CA ASN A 133 5.29 0.59 -18.66
C ASN A 133 6.51 -0.26 -18.24
N THR A 134 7.52 0.36 -17.63
CA THR A 134 8.66 -0.37 -17.09
C THR A 134 8.19 -1.27 -15.95
N LEU A 135 8.59 -2.55 -16.00
CA LEU A 135 8.44 -3.51 -14.91
C LEU A 135 9.82 -3.97 -14.47
N ILE A 136 10.06 -4.02 -13.19
CA ILE A 136 11.30 -4.47 -12.57
C ILE A 136 11.00 -5.70 -11.72
N THR A 137 11.74 -6.78 -11.93
CA THR A 137 11.68 -7.95 -11.06
C THR A 137 12.76 -7.84 -10.00
N PHE A 138 12.34 -7.92 -8.76
CA PHE A 138 13.22 -8.00 -7.59
C PHE A 138 13.10 -9.36 -6.93
N GLU A 139 14.22 -9.89 -6.45
CA GLU A 139 14.26 -11.14 -5.71
C GLU A 139 15.07 -11.00 -4.42
N ARG A 140 14.66 -11.74 -3.41
CA ARG A 140 15.38 -11.89 -2.13
C ARG A 140 15.11 -13.29 -1.58
N GLU A 141 16.10 -13.87 -0.96
CA GLU A 141 15.91 -15.07 -0.15
C GLU A 141 16.20 -14.73 1.32
N ASP A 142 15.25 -15.08 2.18
CA ASP A 142 15.34 -14.81 3.61
C ASP A 142 14.83 -16.02 4.41
N ASN A 143 15.70 -16.59 5.25
CA ASN A 143 15.38 -17.73 6.13
C ASN A 143 14.65 -18.89 5.42
N GLY A 144 15.06 -19.23 4.18
CA GLY A 144 14.46 -20.30 3.39
C GLY A 144 13.13 -19.93 2.74
N THR A 145 12.78 -18.64 2.73
CA THR A 145 11.64 -18.09 1.97
C THR A 145 12.18 -17.30 0.80
N ARG A 146 11.73 -17.64 -0.41
CA ARG A 146 12.03 -16.86 -1.61
C ARG A 146 10.95 -15.81 -1.81
N LEU A 147 11.37 -14.55 -1.91
CA LEU A 147 10.52 -13.42 -2.24
C LEU A 147 10.79 -13.00 -3.67
N THR A 148 9.74 -12.84 -4.47
CA THR A 148 9.80 -12.31 -5.83
C THR A 148 8.76 -11.20 -5.97
N LEU A 149 9.19 -10.00 -6.34
CA LEU A 149 8.35 -8.82 -6.54
C LEU A 149 8.47 -8.33 -7.98
N ILE A 150 7.37 -8.23 -8.72
CA ILE A 150 7.32 -7.54 -10.00
C ILE A 150 6.71 -6.15 -9.75
N TRP A 151 7.54 -5.15 -9.93
CA TRP A 151 7.27 -3.77 -9.54
C TRP A 151 7.09 -2.85 -10.75
N GLN A 152 6.07 -2.01 -10.74
CA GLN A 152 5.86 -0.92 -11.70
C GLN A 152 6.23 0.43 -11.05
N PRO A 153 7.43 0.97 -11.30
CA PRO A 153 7.91 2.19 -10.63
C PRO A 153 7.04 3.42 -10.90
N ALA A 154 6.52 3.56 -12.12
CA ALA A 154 5.71 4.71 -12.52
C ALA A 154 4.45 4.88 -11.68
N LEU A 155 3.84 3.78 -11.23
CA LEU A 155 2.64 3.77 -10.40
C LEU A 155 2.93 3.44 -8.94
N LYS A 156 4.17 3.05 -8.61
CA LYS A 156 4.52 2.49 -7.28
C LYS A 156 3.57 1.35 -6.90
N LEU A 157 3.40 0.38 -7.78
CA LEU A 157 2.55 -0.79 -7.59
C LEU A 157 3.33 -2.08 -7.81
N ALA A 158 3.09 -3.07 -6.96
CA ALA A 158 3.40 -4.45 -7.27
C ALA A 158 2.38 -4.95 -8.30
N THR A 159 2.83 -5.47 -9.44
CA THR A 159 1.95 -6.20 -10.36
C THR A 159 1.80 -7.65 -9.94
N SER A 160 2.83 -8.20 -9.27
CA SER A 160 2.82 -9.50 -8.63
C SER A 160 3.81 -9.51 -7.47
N PHE A 161 3.48 -10.28 -6.43
CA PHE A 161 4.42 -10.61 -5.36
C PHE A 161 4.22 -12.06 -4.97
N THR A 162 5.32 -12.78 -4.77
CA THR A 162 5.30 -14.16 -4.33
C THR A 162 6.25 -14.34 -3.16
N ALA A 163 5.79 -14.99 -2.10
CA ALA A 163 6.63 -15.47 -1.02
C ALA A 163 6.46 -16.99 -0.90
N GLU A 164 7.52 -17.74 -1.12
CA GLU A 164 7.51 -19.20 -1.18
C GLU A 164 8.50 -19.80 -0.21
N SER A 165 8.01 -20.71 0.62
CA SER A 165 8.82 -21.57 1.48
C SER A 165 8.41 -23.04 1.30
N THR A 166 9.07 -23.96 2.00
CA THR A 166 8.75 -25.40 1.93
C THR A 166 7.35 -25.74 2.46
N HIS A 167 6.73 -24.86 3.26
CA HIS A 167 5.48 -25.16 3.98
C HIS A 167 4.33 -24.20 3.67
N GLN A 168 4.64 -23.09 3.05
CA GLN A 168 3.61 -22.09 2.69
C GLN A 168 4.03 -21.28 1.48
N SER A 169 3.01 -20.83 0.74
CA SER A 169 3.19 -19.82 -0.29
C SER A 169 2.12 -18.75 -0.17
N VAL A 170 2.49 -17.54 -0.56
CA VAL A 170 1.57 -16.41 -0.69
C VAL A 170 1.82 -15.78 -2.04
N HIS A 171 0.74 -15.56 -2.78
CA HIS A 171 0.80 -14.97 -4.11
C HIS A 171 -0.17 -13.79 -4.20
N TRP A 172 0.35 -12.63 -4.51
CA TRP A 172 -0.41 -11.41 -4.79
C TRP A 172 -0.46 -11.17 -6.29
N THR A 173 -1.63 -10.90 -6.81
CA THR A 173 -1.82 -10.56 -8.22
C THR A 173 -2.61 -9.26 -8.31
N LEU A 174 -2.05 -8.26 -8.99
CA LEU A 174 -2.78 -7.05 -9.39
C LEU A 174 -3.78 -7.43 -10.48
N THR A 175 -5.07 -7.32 -10.18
CA THR A 175 -6.15 -7.72 -11.09
C THR A 175 -6.72 -6.55 -11.86
N ASN A 176 -6.71 -5.35 -11.27
CA ASN A 176 -7.23 -4.14 -11.90
C ASN A 176 -6.59 -2.88 -11.36
N THR A 177 -6.50 -1.83 -12.19
CA THR A 177 -6.09 -0.49 -11.79
C THR A 177 -7.03 0.52 -12.46
N GLU A 178 -7.58 1.45 -11.68
CA GLU A 178 -8.49 2.50 -12.13
C GLU A 178 -7.98 3.87 -11.69
N PHE A 179 -8.30 4.90 -12.49
CA PHE A 179 -7.86 6.29 -12.27
C PHE A 179 -9.04 7.27 -12.30
N ASP A 180 -10.26 6.76 -12.09
CA ASP A 180 -11.45 7.60 -12.03
C ASP A 180 -11.45 8.45 -10.75
N LYS A 181 -11.14 9.72 -10.92
CA LYS A 181 -11.06 10.70 -9.84
C LYS A 181 -12.37 10.82 -9.06
N GLN A 182 -13.51 10.81 -9.75
CA GLN A 182 -14.82 10.94 -9.11
C GLN A 182 -15.12 9.74 -8.23
N GLN A 183 -14.83 8.52 -8.70
CA GLN A 183 -14.99 7.31 -7.92
C GLN A 183 -14.08 7.31 -6.67
N ILE A 184 -12.82 7.76 -6.83
CA ILE A 184 -11.87 7.84 -5.73
C ILE A 184 -12.34 8.84 -4.67
N GLU A 185 -12.73 10.05 -5.08
CA GLU A 185 -13.24 11.09 -4.18
C GLU A 185 -14.49 10.62 -3.44
N GLN A 186 -15.42 9.97 -4.15
CA GLN A 186 -16.64 9.43 -3.55
C GLN A 186 -16.33 8.34 -2.51
N PHE A 187 -15.39 7.45 -2.77
CA PHE A 187 -14.97 6.41 -1.83
C PHE A 187 -14.54 6.99 -0.48
N PHE A 188 -13.72 8.04 -0.48
CA PHE A 188 -13.28 8.69 0.75
C PHE A 188 -14.38 9.53 1.38
N ALA A 189 -15.18 10.27 0.58
CA ALA A 189 -16.27 11.09 1.08
C ALA A 189 -17.33 10.27 1.83
N GLU A 190 -17.67 9.07 1.35
CA GLU A 190 -18.57 8.15 2.03
C GLU A 190 -18.07 7.80 3.43
N ARG A 191 -16.79 7.52 3.58
CA ARG A 191 -16.18 7.10 4.85
C ARG A 191 -15.99 8.26 5.82
N TYR A 192 -15.71 9.45 5.32
CA TYR A 192 -15.66 10.66 6.14
C TYR A 192 -17.02 11.04 6.75
N ALA A 193 -18.12 10.58 6.14
CA ALA A 193 -19.46 10.76 6.68
C ALA A 193 -19.87 9.73 7.76
N TYR A 194 -19.04 8.73 8.04
CA TYR A 194 -19.34 7.75 9.08
C TYR A 194 -19.28 8.36 10.47
N GLN A 195 -20.07 7.82 11.38
CA GLN A 195 -20.00 8.21 12.79
C GLN A 195 -18.64 7.78 13.36
N SER A 196 -17.83 8.75 13.78
CA SER A 196 -16.49 8.50 14.32
C SER A 196 -16.48 8.49 15.85
N THR A 197 -15.53 7.73 16.40
CA THR A 197 -15.18 7.71 17.82
C THR A 197 -13.65 7.80 17.92
N ASP A 198 -13.13 8.67 18.77
CA ASP A 198 -11.70 8.74 19.05
C ASP A 198 -11.24 7.45 19.75
N PHE A 199 -10.09 6.92 19.38
CA PHE A 199 -9.54 5.71 19.98
C PHE A 199 -9.35 5.84 21.50
N ALA A 200 -8.98 7.02 21.97
CA ALA A 200 -8.79 7.31 23.39
C ALA A 200 -10.10 7.19 24.20
N ASP A 201 -11.25 7.45 23.57
CA ASP A 201 -12.56 7.47 24.23
C ASP A 201 -13.24 6.10 24.26
N ILE A 202 -12.71 5.10 23.56
CA ILE A 202 -13.35 3.78 23.45
C ILE A 202 -13.52 3.10 24.82
N GLY A 203 -12.57 3.29 25.73
CA GLY A 203 -12.62 2.71 27.09
C GLY A 203 -13.69 3.32 27.99
N ASP A 204 -14.16 4.51 27.69
CA ASP A 204 -15.08 5.27 28.54
C ASP A 204 -16.55 5.10 28.14
N ASP A 205 -16.83 4.75 26.88
CA ASP A 205 -18.19 4.53 26.38
C ASP A 205 -18.60 3.05 26.41
N HIS A 206 -18.98 2.58 27.59
CA HIS A 206 -19.57 1.23 27.78
C HIS A 206 -21.03 1.13 27.30
N THR A 207 -21.64 2.23 26.86
CA THR A 207 -23.05 2.28 26.48
C THR A 207 -23.25 2.05 24.98
N ASP A 208 -22.22 2.19 24.16
CA ASP A 208 -22.30 1.93 22.70
C ASP A 208 -22.18 0.42 22.41
N PRO A 209 -23.24 -0.24 21.93
CA PRO A 209 -23.23 -1.68 21.66
C PRO A 209 -22.25 -2.07 20.54
N PHE A 210 -21.94 -1.13 19.61
CA PHE A 210 -20.98 -1.37 18.55
C PHE A 210 -19.56 -1.43 19.13
N LEU A 211 -19.15 -0.44 19.91
CA LEU A 211 -17.82 -0.38 20.52
C LEU A 211 -17.61 -1.59 21.45
N THR A 212 -18.58 -1.89 22.31
CA THR A 212 -18.54 -3.06 23.19
C THR A 212 -18.30 -4.35 22.39
N ARG A 213 -19.01 -4.54 21.28
CA ARG A 213 -18.83 -5.72 20.41
C ARG A 213 -17.45 -5.75 19.76
N MET A 214 -16.96 -4.63 19.25
CA MET A 214 -15.66 -4.55 18.61
C MET A 214 -14.50 -4.82 19.58
N VAL A 215 -14.60 -4.33 20.83
CA VAL A 215 -13.66 -4.67 21.90
C VAL A 215 -13.66 -6.17 22.18
N HIS A 216 -14.83 -6.76 22.40
CA HIS A 216 -14.94 -8.20 22.68
C HIS A 216 -14.46 -9.09 21.53
N GLN A 217 -14.60 -8.65 20.29
CA GLN A 217 -14.09 -9.38 19.11
C GLN A 217 -12.60 -9.15 18.87
N GLY A 218 -11.94 -8.31 19.68
CA GLY A 218 -10.52 -7.99 19.53
C GLY A 218 -10.19 -7.14 18.29
N PHE A 219 -11.19 -6.57 17.61
CA PHE A 219 -10.95 -5.71 16.43
C PHE A 219 -10.26 -4.40 16.79
N ILE A 220 -10.43 -3.92 18.01
CA ILE A 220 -9.82 -2.70 18.51
C ILE A 220 -8.40 -2.97 19.02
N GLU A 221 -8.19 -4.14 19.63
CA GLU A 221 -6.90 -4.53 20.23
C GLU A 221 -5.95 -5.24 19.27
N LYS A 222 -6.48 -5.92 18.25
CA LYS A 222 -5.67 -6.66 17.26
C LYS A 222 -5.76 -5.97 15.93
N ALA A 223 -4.67 -5.33 15.52
CA ALA A 223 -4.52 -4.82 14.16
C ALA A 223 -4.72 -5.96 13.16
N ALA A 224 -5.88 -6.01 12.50
CA ALA A 224 -6.08 -6.82 11.30
C ALA A 224 -5.41 -6.10 10.12
N SER A 225 -4.14 -5.70 10.29
CA SER A 225 -3.37 -5.06 9.26
C SER A 225 -2.86 -6.12 8.29
N GLY A 226 -2.59 -5.69 7.08
CA GLY A 226 -2.21 -6.43 5.92
C GLY A 226 -1.37 -7.69 6.13
N TYR A 227 -1.26 -8.49 5.12
CA TYR A 227 -0.65 -9.84 5.16
C TYR A 227 0.86 -9.84 5.41
N TYR A 228 1.52 -8.68 5.33
CA TYR A 228 2.93 -8.47 5.62
C TYR A 228 3.14 -7.14 6.36
N ASN A 229 4.09 -7.11 7.29
CA ASN A 229 4.53 -5.87 7.93
C ASN A 229 5.46 -5.08 7.00
N SER A 230 5.90 -3.89 7.44
CA SER A 230 6.83 -3.04 6.69
C SER A 230 8.17 -3.71 6.38
N ASP A 231 8.55 -4.75 7.13
CA ASP A 231 9.81 -5.46 6.98
C ASP A 231 9.69 -6.67 6.05
N GLY A 232 8.47 -6.94 5.52
CA GLY A 232 8.16 -8.04 4.63
C GLY A 232 7.90 -9.37 5.34
N ASP A 233 7.72 -9.35 6.67
CA ASP A 233 7.35 -10.55 7.40
C ASP A 233 5.86 -10.84 7.25
N ALA A 234 5.52 -12.11 7.01
CA ALA A 234 4.12 -12.53 6.95
C ALA A 234 3.44 -12.24 8.29
N LEU A 235 2.44 -11.38 8.29
CA LEU A 235 1.58 -11.17 9.43
C LEU A 235 0.76 -12.45 9.62
N GLN A 236 1.22 -13.28 10.55
CA GLN A 236 0.48 -14.47 10.93
C GLN A 236 -0.88 -14.02 11.45
N GLY A 237 -1.91 -14.31 10.69
CA GLY A 237 -3.29 -14.31 11.16
C GLY A 237 -3.47 -15.45 12.18
N GLY A 238 -2.75 -15.35 13.28
CA GLY A 238 -2.80 -16.30 14.37
C GLY A 238 -3.94 -15.95 15.30
N HIS A 239 -5.11 -16.52 15.07
CA HIS A 239 -6.00 -16.82 16.18
C HIS A 239 -5.36 -17.98 16.95
N GLN A 240 -4.56 -17.65 17.96
CA GLN A 240 -4.33 -18.59 19.05
C GLN A 240 -5.44 -18.35 20.09
N HIS A 241 -6.34 -19.30 20.21
CA HIS A 241 -7.19 -19.51 21.39
C HIS A 241 -6.35 -20.16 22.47
#